data_05f96749a4bfd786db9d885540e65448
#
_entry.id   05f96749a4bfd786db9d885540e65448
#
_cell.length_a   1.000
_cell.length_b   1.000
_cell.length_c   1.000
_cell.angle_alpha   90.00
_cell.angle_beta   90.00
_cell.angle_gamma   90.00
#
_symmetry.space_group_name_H-M   'P 1'
#
loop_
_entity.id
_entity.type
_entity.pdbx_description
1 polymer ?
#
loop_
_entity_poly.entity_id
_entity_poly.type
_entity_poly.pdbx_seq_one_letter_code
_entity_poly.pdbx_strand_id
1 'polypeptide(L)'
;MFDSIRETIDYAVENNMSFADIMVKEEMELSGKSRDEVRAQMKQNLDVMRDAVIKGTTGDGVESVTGYTGHDAAKLRDYNETHHALSGYEMIDAVKGAIATNEVNDAMGIICATPTAGSSGTIPGALFKLEKTHDLTEEQMIDFLFTSALFGRVVANNASVAGATGGCQAEVGSASAMAAAAAVAIFGGSPEASGHAMALAISNLLGLVCDPVAGLVEIPCVMRNAIGSGNALISADLALAGIESRIPVDEVIEAMDKVGRNLPASLRETGLGGLAGTPTGEAIKRKIFGTAEDMVKNN
;
A
#
# COMPACT_ATOMS: atom_id res chain seq x y z
N MET A 1 -8.39 5.57 21.43
CA MET A 1 -7.98 5.95 20.06
C MET A 1 -6.77 6.85 20.22
N PHE A 2 -5.66 6.57 19.52
CA PHE A 2 -4.40 7.30 19.67
C PHE A 2 -4.33 8.48 18.70
N ASP A 3 -3.77 9.59 19.17
CA ASP A 3 -3.63 10.81 18.37
C ASP A 3 -2.26 10.89 17.66
N SER A 4 -1.29 10.03 18.04
CA SER A 4 0.03 9.99 17.42
C SER A 4 0.62 8.57 17.43
N ILE A 5 1.64 8.37 16.57
CA ILE A 5 2.44 7.14 16.58
C ILE A 5 3.26 7.05 17.88
N ARG A 6 3.75 8.17 18.38
CA ARG A 6 4.48 8.20 19.65
C ARG A 6 3.62 7.68 20.79
N GLU A 7 2.39 8.16 20.93
CA GLU A 7 1.45 7.69 21.94
C GLU A 7 1.15 6.20 21.78
N THR A 8 1.00 5.73 20.54
CA THR A 8 0.78 4.31 20.25
C THR A 8 1.95 3.43 20.71
N ILE A 9 3.19 3.90 20.46
CA ILE A 9 4.41 3.21 20.89
C ILE A 9 4.51 3.21 22.41
N ASP A 10 4.32 4.35 23.06
CA ASP A 10 4.39 4.48 24.52
C ASP A 10 3.37 3.54 25.20
N TYR A 11 2.14 3.51 24.67
CA TYR A 11 1.12 2.61 25.18
C TYR A 11 1.49 1.13 25.02
N ALA A 12 2.05 0.74 23.88
CA ALA A 12 2.53 -0.63 23.63
C ALA A 12 3.60 -1.05 24.66
N VAL A 13 4.57 -0.16 24.90
CA VAL A 13 5.67 -0.39 25.84
C VAL A 13 5.16 -0.46 27.28
N GLU A 14 4.38 0.53 27.73
CA GLU A 14 3.87 0.63 29.10
C GLU A 14 2.96 -0.56 29.47
N ASN A 15 2.17 -1.05 28.53
CA ASN A 15 1.22 -2.14 28.77
C ASN A 15 1.78 -3.51 28.35
N ASN A 16 2.99 -3.57 27.81
CA ASN A 16 3.58 -4.79 27.25
C ASN A 16 2.61 -5.51 26.28
N MET A 17 2.01 -4.74 25.37
CA MET A 17 1.05 -5.21 24.38
C MET A 17 1.64 -5.13 22.97
N SER A 18 1.32 -6.10 22.13
CA SER A 18 1.60 -5.99 20.69
C SER A 18 0.68 -4.96 20.03
N PHE A 19 1.15 -4.35 18.95
CA PHE A 19 0.32 -3.44 18.15
C PHE A 19 -0.95 -4.12 17.60
N ALA A 20 -0.85 -5.40 17.24
CA ALA A 20 -2.00 -6.19 16.81
C ALA A 20 -3.04 -6.32 17.92
N ASP A 21 -2.62 -6.64 19.17
CA ASP A 21 -3.53 -6.74 20.30
C ASP A 21 -4.19 -5.40 20.67
N ILE A 22 -3.44 -4.31 20.53
CA ILE A 22 -3.96 -2.96 20.71
C ILE A 22 -5.09 -2.69 19.70
N MET A 23 -4.83 -2.95 18.40
CA MET A 23 -5.83 -2.73 17.36
C MET A 23 -7.06 -3.63 17.54
N VAL A 24 -6.87 -4.90 17.89
CA VAL A 24 -7.96 -5.83 18.17
C VAL A 24 -8.81 -5.33 19.35
N LYS A 25 -8.16 -4.87 20.42
CA LYS A 25 -8.87 -4.33 21.61
C LYS A 25 -9.72 -3.12 21.23
N GLU A 26 -9.16 -2.18 20.49
CA GLU A 26 -9.91 -0.99 20.05
C GLU A 26 -11.08 -1.35 19.12
N GLU A 27 -10.88 -2.32 18.21
CA GLU A 27 -11.96 -2.78 17.32
C GLU A 27 -13.07 -3.48 18.10
N MET A 28 -12.73 -4.26 19.12
CA MET A 28 -13.72 -4.86 20.03
C MET A 28 -14.55 -3.79 20.76
N GLU A 29 -13.89 -2.73 21.25
CA GLU A 29 -14.55 -1.62 21.95
C GLU A 29 -15.47 -0.82 21.01
N LEU A 30 -15.06 -0.60 19.77
CA LEU A 30 -15.82 0.16 18.77
C LEU A 30 -17.00 -0.63 18.20
N SER A 31 -16.78 -1.91 17.87
CA SER A 31 -17.78 -2.73 17.19
C SER A 31 -18.70 -3.52 18.13
N GLY A 32 -18.29 -3.69 19.39
CA GLY A 32 -18.97 -4.56 20.35
C GLY A 32 -18.80 -6.06 20.08
N LYS A 33 -17.91 -6.44 19.15
CA LYS A 33 -17.62 -7.83 18.77
C LYS A 33 -16.63 -8.48 19.72
N SER A 34 -16.66 -9.80 19.79
CA SER A 34 -15.65 -10.59 20.47
C SER A 34 -14.32 -10.55 19.71
N ARG A 35 -13.23 -10.92 20.40
CA ARG A 35 -11.90 -11.06 19.82
C ARG A 35 -11.90 -12.00 18.59
N ASP A 36 -12.59 -13.13 18.73
CA ASP A 36 -12.63 -14.14 17.66
C ASP A 36 -13.37 -13.64 16.43
N GLU A 37 -14.46 -12.90 16.61
CA GLU A 37 -15.20 -12.29 15.50
C GLU A 37 -14.38 -11.20 14.79
N VAL A 38 -13.64 -10.36 15.53
CA VAL A 38 -12.76 -9.33 14.99
C VAL A 38 -11.62 -9.98 14.17
N ARG A 39 -10.98 -11.02 14.73
CA ARG A 39 -9.91 -11.75 14.02
C ARG A 39 -10.45 -12.50 12.80
N ALA A 40 -11.63 -13.10 12.87
CA ALA A 40 -12.27 -13.78 11.75
C ALA A 40 -12.57 -12.81 10.58
N GLN A 41 -12.94 -11.55 10.87
CA GLN A 41 -13.10 -10.53 9.83
C GLN A 41 -11.78 -10.16 9.18
N MET A 42 -10.69 -10.01 9.95
CA MET A 42 -9.36 -9.74 9.36
C MET A 42 -8.88 -10.92 8.53
N LYS A 43 -9.19 -12.17 8.95
CA LYS A 43 -8.90 -13.35 8.13
C LYS A 43 -9.62 -13.28 6.77
N GLN A 44 -10.87 -12.85 6.72
CA GLN A 44 -11.58 -12.67 5.44
C GLN A 44 -10.85 -11.67 4.52
N ASN A 45 -10.32 -10.58 5.08
CA ASN A 45 -9.51 -9.63 4.32
C ASN A 45 -8.21 -10.27 3.82
N LEU A 46 -7.55 -11.06 4.67
CA LEU A 46 -6.34 -11.81 4.28
C LEU A 46 -6.64 -12.79 3.13
N ASP A 47 -7.77 -13.52 3.19
CA ASP A 47 -8.18 -14.45 2.15
C ASP A 47 -8.43 -13.71 0.82
N VAL A 48 -9.13 -12.55 0.84
CA VAL A 48 -9.34 -11.71 -0.35
C VAL A 48 -8.02 -11.22 -0.93
N MET A 49 -7.08 -10.77 -0.09
CA MET A 49 -5.75 -10.34 -0.55
C MET A 49 -4.98 -11.48 -1.20
N ARG A 50 -5.03 -12.68 -0.62
CA ARG A 50 -4.40 -13.89 -1.15
C ARG A 50 -5.00 -14.28 -2.51
N ASP A 51 -6.32 -14.29 -2.60
CA ASP A 51 -7.03 -14.61 -3.84
C ASP A 51 -6.68 -13.64 -4.96
N ALA A 52 -6.54 -12.35 -4.65
CA ALA A 52 -6.12 -11.34 -5.61
C ALA A 52 -4.70 -11.62 -6.16
N VAL A 53 -3.72 -11.90 -5.27
CA VAL A 53 -2.36 -12.25 -5.69
C VAL A 53 -2.35 -13.52 -6.53
N ILE A 54 -3.07 -14.56 -6.12
CA ILE A 54 -3.17 -15.83 -6.87
C ILE A 54 -3.78 -15.57 -8.25
N LYS A 55 -4.89 -14.85 -8.32
CA LYS A 55 -5.60 -14.56 -9.56
C LYS A 55 -4.73 -13.78 -10.55
N GLY A 56 -4.03 -12.73 -10.08
CA GLY A 56 -3.16 -11.93 -10.93
C GLY A 56 -1.88 -12.65 -11.38
N THR A 57 -1.47 -13.70 -10.66
CA THR A 57 -0.23 -14.46 -10.97
C THR A 57 -0.48 -15.82 -11.61
N THR A 58 -1.72 -16.29 -11.76
CA THR A 58 -2.03 -17.62 -12.32
C THR A 58 -2.25 -17.52 -13.83
N GLY A 59 -1.78 -18.52 -14.58
CA GLY A 59 -1.88 -18.54 -16.05
C GLY A 59 -1.24 -17.31 -16.67
N ASP A 60 -1.97 -16.63 -17.54
CA ASP A 60 -1.52 -15.38 -18.17
C ASP A 60 -1.79 -14.14 -17.30
N GLY A 61 -2.32 -14.31 -16.10
CA GLY A 61 -2.73 -13.21 -15.23
C GLY A 61 -4.11 -12.65 -15.61
N VAL A 62 -4.31 -11.36 -15.37
CA VAL A 62 -5.55 -10.63 -15.70
C VAL A 62 -5.25 -9.43 -16.59
N GLU A 63 -6.25 -8.99 -17.36
CA GLU A 63 -6.20 -7.79 -18.17
C GLU A 63 -7.20 -6.76 -17.64
N SER A 64 -6.81 -5.48 -17.61
CA SER A 64 -7.69 -4.39 -17.21
C SER A 64 -8.83 -4.18 -18.21
N VAL A 65 -9.88 -3.52 -17.75
CA VAL A 65 -11.04 -3.17 -18.63
C VAL A 65 -10.61 -2.30 -19.81
N THR A 66 -9.57 -1.48 -19.64
CA THR A 66 -9.08 -0.60 -20.72
C THR A 66 -8.09 -1.28 -21.66
N GLY A 67 -7.52 -2.42 -21.27
CA GLY A 67 -6.46 -3.13 -21.99
C GLY A 67 -5.09 -2.42 -21.96
N TYR A 68 -4.90 -1.42 -21.07
CA TYR A 68 -3.62 -0.73 -20.92
C TYR A 68 -2.72 -1.28 -19.83
N THR A 69 -3.28 -2.00 -18.87
CA THR A 69 -2.56 -2.73 -17.82
C THR A 69 -3.01 -4.19 -17.79
N GLY A 70 -2.19 -5.04 -17.21
CA GLY A 70 -2.48 -6.46 -17.08
C GLY A 70 -1.33 -7.34 -17.57
N HIS A 71 -1.37 -8.61 -17.15
CA HIS A 71 -0.38 -9.65 -17.48
C HIS A 71 1.04 -9.39 -16.93
N ASP A 72 1.31 -8.25 -16.29
CA ASP A 72 2.67 -7.89 -15.87
C ASP A 72 3.10 -8.69 -14.64
N ALA A 73 2.19 -9.02 -13.74
CA ALA A 73 2.46 -9.92 -12.62
C ALA A 73 2.82 -11.34 -13.12
N ALA A 74 2.13 -11.84 -14.15
CA ALA A 74 2.46 -13.13 -14.77
C ALA A 74 3.83 -13.07 -15.48
N LYS A 75 4.14 -12.00 -16.22
CA LYS A 75 5.46 -11.79 -16.82
C LYS A 75 6.58 -11.77 -15.77
N LEU A 76 6.34 -11.11 -14.61
CA LEU A 76 7.31 -11.10 -13.51
C LEU A 76 7.48 -12.47 -12.86
N ARG A 77 6.42 -13.27 -12.72
CA ARG A 77 6.52 -14.67 -12.28
C ARG A 77 7.46 -15.44 -13.20
N ASP A 78 7.21 -15.42 -14.50
CA ASP A 78 7.99 -16.17 -15.50
C ASP A 78 9.43 -15.69 -15.56
N TYR A 79 9.65 -14.37 -15.48
CA TYR A 79 10.98 -13.78 -15.40
C TYR A 79 11.74 -14.25 -14.16
N ASN A 80 11.07 -14.24 -13.00
CA ASN A 80 11.68 -14.61 -11.71
C ASN A 80 12.02 -16.10 -11.61
N GLU A 81 11.30 -16.96 -12.36
CA GLU A 81 11.58 -18.39 -12.45
C GLU A 81 12.72 -18.76 -13.38
N THR A 82 12.95 -17.93 -14.41
CA THR A 82 13.86 -18.26 -15.51
C THR A 82 15.13 -17.41 -15.53
N HIS A 83 15.21 -16.33 -14.76
CA HIS A 83 16.32 -15.38 -14.77
C HIS A 83 16.82 -15.06 -13.36
N HIS A 84 18.06 -14.57 -13.26
CA HIS A 84 18.55 -13.93 -12.05
C HIS A 84 18.14 -12.45 -12.07
N ALA A 85 17.09 -12.11 -11.33
CA ALA A 85 16.61 -10.74 -11.25
C ALA A 85 17.67 -9.81 -10.63
N LEU A 86 17.83 -8.61 -11.18
CA LEU A 86 18.83 -7.63 -10.73
C LEU A 86 18.62 -7.20 -9.27
N SER A 87 17.36 -7.11 -8.82
CA SER A 87 16.99 -6.79 -7.43
C SER A 87 16.87 -8.02 -6.53
N GLY A 88 17.14 -9.20 -7.06
CA GLY A 88 17.01 -10.48 -6.38
C GLY A 88 15.61 -11.07 -6.44
N TYR A 89 15.55 -12.40 -6.32
CA TYR A 89 14.31 -13.19 -6.41
C TYR A 89 13.22 -12.70 -5.47
N GLU A 90 13.57 -12.44 -4.23
CA GLU A 90 12.62 -12.08 -3.17
C GLU A 90 12.00 -10.70 -3.37
N MET A 91 12.78 -9.73 -3.86
CA MET A 91 12.26 -8.40 -4.17
C MET A 91 11.26 -8.46 -5.33
N ILE A 92 11.57 -9.22 -6.39
CA ILE A 92 10.64 -9.41 -7.52
C ILE A 92 9.39 -10.15 -7.08
N ASP A 93 9.48 -11.07 -6.12
CA ASP A 93 8.30 -11.77 -5.59
C ASP A 93 7.34 -10.81 -4.87
N ALA A 94 7.86 -9.86 -4.08
CA ALA A 94 7.06 -8.80 -3.47
C ALA A 94 6.42 -7.87 -4.52
N VAL A 95 7.21 -7.39 -5.46
CA VAL A 95 6.76 -6.52 -6.57
C VAL A 95 5.67 -7.20 -7.40
N LYS A 96 5.85 -8.47 -7.74
CA LYS A 96 4.86 -9.28 -8.46
C LYS A 96 3.54 -9.36 -7.71
N GLY A 97 3.56 -9.63 -6.40
CA GLY A 97 2.35 -9.68 -5.57
C GLY A 97 1.62 -8.34 -5.52
N ALA A 98 2.37 -7.24 -5.45
CA ALA A 98 1.81 -5.90 -5.46
C ALA A 98 1.13 -5.57 -6.80
N ILE A 99 1.79 -5.86 -7.91
CA ILE A 99 1.24 -5.67 -9.26
C ILE A 99 0.00 -6.54 -9.45
N ALA A 100 0.07 -7.83 -9.09
CA ALA A 100 -1.05 -8.77 -9.22
C ALA A 100 -2.34 -8.25 -8.57
N THR A 101 -2.24 -7.73 -7.35
CA THR A 101 -3.39 -7.18 -6.63
C THR A 101 -4.00 -5.98 -7.37
N ASN A 102 -3.17 -5.06 -7.86
CA ASN A 102 -3.66 -3.88 -8.58
C ASN A 102 -4.21 -4.25 -9.97
N GLU A 103 -3.61 -5.19 -10.69
CA GLU A 103 -4.18 -5.68 -11.95
C GLU A 103 -5.56 -6.31 -11.74
N VAL A 104 -5.77 -7.02 -10.62
CA VAL A 104 -7.09 -7.55 -10.25
C VAL A 104 -8.09 -6.42 -9.98
N ASN A 105 -7.67 -5.34 -9.31
CA ASN A 105 -8.49 -4.14 -9.15
C ASN A 105 -8.88 -3.54 -10.51
N ASP A 106 -7.92 -3.39 -11.42
CA ASP A 106 -8.12 -2.80 -12.75
C ASP A 106 -8.99 -3.69 -13.66
N ALA A 107 -9.00 -4.99 -13.41
CA ALA A 107 -9.89 -5.97 -14.03
C ALA A 107 -11.27 -6.05 -13.33
N MET A 108 -11.63 -5.08 -12.48
CA MET A 108 -12.87 -5.03 -11.71
C MET A 108 -13.06 -6.23 -10.76
N GLY A 109 -11.97 -6.81 -10.28
CA GLY A 109 -12.00 -7.88 -9.29
C GLY A 109 -12.12 -7.35 -7.86
N ILE A 110 -12.22 -8.27 -6.91
CA ILE A 110 -12.33 -7.92 -5.48
C ILE A 110 -10.93 -7.78 -4.89
N ILE A 111 -10.69 -6.67 -4.20
CA ILE A 111 -9.46 -6.38 -3.45
C ILE A 111 -9.81 -5.76 -2.09
N CYS A 112 -8.84 -5.70 -1.18
CA CYS A 112 -8.93 -4.90 0.04
C CYS A 112 -8.22 -3.57 -0.16
N ALA A 113 -8.91 -2.47 0.08
CA ALA A 113 -8.27 -1.14 0.10
C ALA A 113 -7.30 -1.03 1.29
N THR A 114 -6.05 -0.63 1.04
CA THR A 114 -4.99 -0.52 2.06
C THR A 114 -4.01 0.64 1.78
N PRO A 115 -4.27 1.87 2.27
CA PRO A 115 -5.55 2.35 2.82
C PRO A 115 -6.58 2.69 1.74
N THR A 116 -6.20 2.80 0.46
CA THR A 116 -7.07 3.07 -0.69
C THR A 116 -6.99 1.94 -1.72
N ALA A 117 -7.92 1.93 -2.70
CA ALA A 117 -7.84 1.00 -3.83
C ALA A 117 -6.57 1.22 -4.66
N GLY A 118 -6.14 2.49 -4.82
CA GLY A 118 -4.93 2.86 -5.55
C GLY A 118 -3.64 2.33 -4.94
N SER A 119 -3.63 2.01 -3.65
CA SER A 119 -2.48 1.44 -2.94
C SER A 119 -2.69 0.00 -2.46
N SER A 120 -3.75 -0.65 -2.92
CA SER A 120 -4.18 -1.97 -2.44
C SER A 120 -3.18 -3.11 -2.62
N GLY A 121 -2.22 -2.97 -3.54
CA GLY A 121 -1.20 -3.98 -3.80
C GLY A 121 0.02 -3.92 -2.87
N THR A 122 0.30 -2.77 -2.27
CA THR A 122 1.52 -2.55 -1.49
C THR A 122 1.64 -3.52 -0.30
N ILE A 123 0.60 -3.63 0.52
CA ILE A 123 0.58 -4.51 1.71
C ILE A 123 0.59 -5.99 1.31
N PRO A 124 -0.27 -6.48 0.41
CA PRO A 124 -0.23 -7.87 -0.02
C PRO A 124 1.11 -8.28 -0.63
N GLY A 125 1.72 -7.41 -1.45
CA GLY A 125 3.03 -7.69 -2.04
C GLY A 125 4.11 -7.93 -0.99
N ALA A 126 4.19 -7.09 0.04
CA ALA A 126 5.12 -7.27 1.14
C ALA A 126 4.78 -8.50 1.99
N LEU A 127 3.51 -8.65 2.40
CA LEU A 127 3.06 -9.70 3.32
C LEU A 127 3.27 -11.10 2.74
N PHE A 128 2.81 -11.37 1.52
CA PHE A 128 2.90 -12.71 0.93
C PHE A 128 4.34 -13.08 0.50
N LYS A 129 5.19 -12.10 0.22
CA LYS A 129 6.64 -12.34 0.12
C LYS A 129 7.19 -12.80 1.46
N LEU A 130 6.87 -12.12 2.55
CA LEU A 130 7.35 -12.48 3.89
C LEU A 130 6.81 -13.85 4.33
N GLU A 131 5.53 -14.15 4.08
CA GLU A 131 4.97 -15.49 4.29
C GLU A 131 5.83 -16.58 3.62
N LYS A 132 6.09 -16.41 2.33
CA LYS A 132 6.80 -17.41 1.53
C LYS A 132 8.26 -17.62 1.95
N THR A 133 8.93 -16.55 2.39
CA THR A 133 10.37 -16.59 2.72
C THR A 133 10.67 -16.90 4.17
N HIS A 134 9.70 -16.73 5.06
CA HIS A 134 9.87 -16.91 6.50
C HIS A 134 8.83 -17.84 7.13
N ASP A 135 8.03 -18.54 6.31
CA ASP A 135 7.02 -19.50 6.75
C ASP A 135 6.06 -18.91 7.80
N LEU A 136 5.57 -17.65 7.57
CA LEU A 136 4.66 -17.03 8.51
C LEU A 136 3.38 -17.83 8.67
N THR A 137 2.95 -18.00 9.91
CA THR A 137 1.65 -18.62 10.21
C THR A 137 0.50 -17.67 9.86
N GLU A 138 -0.70 -18.22 9.66
CA GLU A 138 -1.91 -17.42 9.42
C GLU A 138 -2.13 -16.39 10.53
N GLU A 139 -1.91 -16.75 11.79
CA GLU A 139 -2.03 -15.85 12.94
C GLU A 139 -1.05 -14.67 12.86
N GLN A 140 0.21 -14.92 12.49
CA GLN A 140 1.19 -13.85 12.29
C GLN A 140 0.82 -12.91 11.13
N MET A 141 0.24 -13.45 10.07
CA MET A 141 -0.25 -12.63 8.94
C MET A 141 -1.44 -11.77 9.34
N ILE A 142 -2.37 -12.30 10.15
CA ILE A 142 -3.48 -11.54 10.72
C ILE A 142 -2.94 -10.44 11.65
N ASP A 143 -1.95 -10.72 12.47
CA ASP A 143 -1.31 -9.73 13.35
C ASP A 143 -0.58 -8.64 12.55
N PHE A 144 0.07 -9.01 11.44
CA PHE A 144 0.64 -8.04 10.49
C PHE A 144 -0.44 -7.07 9.97
N LEU A 145 -1.60 -7.57 9.58
CA LEU A 145 -2.69 -6.74 9.06
C LEU A 145 -3.29 -5.84 10.15
N PHE A 146 -3.47 -6.33 11.36
CA PHE A 146 -3.92 -5.50 12.48
C PHE A 146 -2.90 -4.41 12.83
N THR A 147 -1.62 -4.75 12.85
CA THR A 147 -0.56 -3.76 13.06
C THR A 147 -0.57 -2.71 11.95
N SER A 148 -0.65 -3.13 10.69
CA SER A 148 -0.78 -2.21 9.55
C SER A 148 -2.00 -1.29 9.71
N ALA A 149 -3.14 -1.82 10.12
CA ALA A 149 -4.38 -1.06 10.31
C ALA A 149 -4.25 -0.02 11.45
N LEU A 150 -3.60 -0.36 12.55
CA LEU A 150 -3.36 0.56 13.67
C LEU A 150 -2.55 1.78 13.21
N PHE A 151 -1.43 1.55 12.56
CA PHE A 151 -0.58 2.63 12.03
C PHE A 151 -1.28 3.45 10.94
N GLY A 152 -1.99 2.78 10.02
CA GLY A 152 -2.75 3.44 8.97
C GLY A 152 -3.86 4.34 9.50
N ARG A 153 -4.51 3.95 10.59
CA ARG A 153 -5.53 4.76 11.24
C ARG A 153 -4.95 6.04 11.84
N VAL A 154 -3.79 5.97 12.50
CA VAL A 154 -3.14 7.18 13.03
C VAL A 154 -2.75 8.12 11.89
N VAL A 155 -2.25 7.60 10.76
CA VAL A 155 -2.00 8.43 9.57
C VAL A 155 -3.29 9.09 9.07
N ALA A 156 -4.38 8.33 8.95
CA ALA A 156 -5.66 8.85 8.46
C ALA A 156 -6.25 9.94 9.37
N ASN A 157 -5.98 9.90 10.67
CA ASN A 157 -6.43 10.90 11.62
C ASN A 157 -5.60 12.20 11.57
N ASN A 158 -4.29 12.10 11.25
CA ASN A 158 -3.34 13.21 11.32
C ASN A 158 -2.98 13.80 9.95
N ALA A 159 -3.22 13.03 8.88
CA ALA A 159 -2.97 13.42 7.50
C ALA A 159 -4.06 12.84 6.60
N SER A 160 -4.05 13.19 5.32
CA SER A 160 -4.91 12.53 4.35
C SER A 160 -4.26 11.24 3.85
N VAL A 161 -5.06 10.20 3.63
CA VAL A 161 -4.67 8.98 2.91
C VAL A 161 -5.19 8.97 1.47
N ALA A 162 -5.83 10.05 1.01
CA ALA A 162 -6.43 10.14 -0.32
C ALA A 162 -5.50 10.85 -1.32
N GLY A 163 -5.34 10.28 -2.51
CA GLY A 163 -4.54 10.86 -3.60
C GLY A 163 -5.03 12.24 -4.03
N ALA A 164 -6.34 12.45 -4.02
CA ALA A 164 -6.98 13.73 -4.33
C ALA A 164 -6.63 14.88 -3.37
N THR A 165 -6.25 14.54 -2.14
CA THR A 165 -5.84 15.53 -1.13
C THR A 165 -4.33 15.61 -1.00
N GLY A 166 -3.66 14.47 -0.87
CA GLY A 166 -2.26 14.39 -0.46
C GLY A 166 -1.30 13.90 -1.54
N GLY A 167 -1.77 13.57 -2.75
CA GLY A 167 -0.94 12.91 -3.76
C GLY A 167 -0.78 11.41 -3.49
N CYS A 168 -0.08 10.71 -4.38
CA CYS A 168 0.17 9.27 -4.22
C CYS A 168 1.06 8.94 -3.00
N GLN A 169 1.83 9.91 -2.48
CA GLN A 169 2.52 9.77 -1.20
C GLN A 169 1.55 9.44 -0.05
N ALA A 170 0.34 10.02 -0.07
CA ALA A 170 -0.70 9.76 0.92
C ALA A 170 -1.27 8.34 0.80
N GLU A 171 -1.33 7.77 -0.38
CA GLU A 171 -1.83 6.42 -0.64
C GLU A 171 -0.71 5.37 -0.50
N VAL A 172 0.20 5.32 -1.49
CA VAL A 172 1.29 4.33 -1.56
C VAL A 172 2.33 4.59 -0.47
N GLY A 173 2.61 5.86 -0.12
CA GLY A 173 3.53 6.20 0.97
C GLY A 173 2.99 5.70 2.32
N SER A 174 1.71 5.92 2.61
CA SER A 174 1.07 5.41 3.82
C SER A 174 1.02 3.88 3.83
N ALA A 175 0.63 3.24 2.72
CA ALA A 175 0.60 1.78 2.60
C ALA A 175 2.00 1.16 2.83
N SER A 176 3.03 1.76 2.25
CA SER A 176 4.42 1.35 2.43
C SER A 176 4.86 1.47 3.90
N ALA A 177 4.51 2.57 4.56
CA ALA A 177 4.82 2.80 5.97
C ALA A 177 4.09 1.82 6.90
N MET A 178 2.81 1.56 6.62
CA MET A 178 2.00 0.56 7.34
C MET A 178 2.63 -0.82 7.26
N ALA A 179 3.03 -1.24 6.04
CA ALA A 179 3.67 -2.53 5.82
C ALA A 179 5.06 -2.61 6.46
N ALA A 180 5.85 -1.53 6.41
CA ALA A 180 7.18 -1.47 7.02
C ALA A 180 7.11 -1.63 8.55
N ALA A 181 6.23 -0.87 9.21
CA ALA A 181 6.03 -0.97 10.65
C ALA A 181 5.54 -2.35 11.09
N ALA A 182 4.61 -2.94 10.34
CA ALA A 182 4.09 -4.28 10.62
C ALA A 182 5.15 -5.36 10.40
N ALA A 183 5.98 -5.25 9.39
CA ALA A 183 7.10 -6.16 9.16
C ALA A 183 8.08 -6.15 10.34
N VAL A 184 8.49 -4.96 10.81
CA VAL A 184 9.35 -4.83 11.98
C VAL A 184 8.74 -5.51 13.21
N ALA A 185 7.45 -5.26 13.48
CA ALA A 185 6.76 -5.83 14.63
C ALA A 185 6.69 -7.37 14.59
N ILE A 186 6.38 -7.96 13.42
CA ILE A 186 6.28 -9.42 13.27
C ILE A 186 7.64 -10.11 13.39
N PHE A 187 8.73 -9.43 12.98
CA PHE A 187 10.08 -9.96 13.10
C PHE A 187 10.78 -9.60 14.42
N GLY A 188 10.03 -9.17 15.42
CA GLY A 188 10.50 -8.97 16.80
C GLY A 188 11.32 -7.70 17.00
N GLY A 189 11.22 -6.74 16.10
CA GLY A 189 11.74 -5.39 16.33
C GLY A 189 11.01 -4.68 17.47
N SER A 190 11.67 -3.71 18.09
CA SER A 190 11.04 -2.91 19.15
C SER A 190 9.91 -2.03 18.61
N PRO A 191 8.99 -1.59 19.47
CA PRO A 191 7.95 -0.62 19.06
C PRO A 191 8.56 0.66 18.45
N GLU A 192 9.69 1.13 18.96
CA GLU A 192 10.44 2.27 18.41
C GLU A 192 10.96 1.98 17.00
N ALA A 193 11.48 0.78 16.76
CA ALA A 193 11.96 0.38 15.44
C ALA A 193 10.83 0.38 14.41
N SER A 194 9.60 -0.02 14.80
CA SER A 194 8.41 0.11 13.93
C SER A 194 8.12 1.56 13.56
N GLY A 195 8.25 2.50 14.52
CA GLY A 195 8.14 3.94 14.27
C GLY A 195 9.23 4.45 13.31
N HIS A 196 10.48 3.99 13.47
CA HIS A 196 11.57 4.34 12.54
C HIS A 196 11.35 3.80 11.14
N ALA A 197 10.92 2.54 11.00
CA ALA A 197 10.59 1.95 9.68
C ALA A 197 9.51 2.77 8.97
N MET A 198 8.47 3.15 9.69
CA MET A 198 7.38 3.98 9.18
C MET A 198 7.89 5.34 8.70
N ALA A 199 8.68 6.03 9.52
CA ALA A 199 9.25 7.34 9.18
C ALA A 199 10.15 7.27 7.93
N LEU A 200 10.99 6.24 7.83
CA LEU A 200 11.86 6.00 6.67
C LEU A 200 11.02 5.75 5.41
N ALA A 201 10.00 4.90 5.50
CA ALA A 201 9.16 4.57 4.36
C ALA A 201 8.39 5.78 3.80
N ILE A 202 7.82 6.63 4.67
CA ILE A 202 7.16 7.87 4.24
C ILE A 202 8.18 8.83 3.64
N SER A 203 9.33 9.04 4.30
CA SER A 203 10.35 10.00 3.85
C SER A 203 10.85 9.70 2.44
N ASN A 204 11.00 8.41 2.10
CA ASN A 204 11.45 7.97 0.78
C ASN A 204 10.46 8.30 -0.35
N LEU A 205 9.18 8.46 -0.02
CA LEU A 205 8.09 8.67 -1.00
C LEU A 205 7.47 10.08 -0.92
N LEU A 206 8.05 10.99 -0.12
CA LEU A 206 7.58 12.37 -0.05
C LEU A 206 7.63 13.04 -1.43
N GLY A 207 6.54 13.75 -1.76
CA GLY A 207 6.40 14.44 -3.02
C GLY A 207 5.88 13.57 -4.17
N LEU A 208 5.57 12.27 -3.94
CA LEU A 208 5.00 11.41 -4.97
C LEU A 208 3.59 11.91 -5.32
N VAL A 209 3.45 12.42 -6.55
CA VAL A 209 2.22 13.02 -7.07
C VAL A 209 1.17 11.97 -7.42
N CYS A 210 -0.12 12.35 -7.46
CA CYS A 210 -1.19 11.50 -7.98
C CYS A 210 -1.64 12.02 -9.35
N ASP A 211 -1.15 11.38 -10.41
CA ASP A 211 -1.32 11.79 -11.80
C ASP A 211 -1.82 10.66 -12.72
N PRO A 212 -2.93 9.97 -12.34
CA PRO A 212 -3.41 8.82 -13.05
C PRO A 212 -3.87 9.19 -14.47
N VAL A 213 -3.39 8.44 -15.45
CA VAL A 213 -3.74 8.61 -16.87
C VAL A 213 -5.24 8.36 -17.04
N ALA A 214 -5.91 9.27 -17.73
CA ALA A 214 -7.36 9.27 -17.89
C ALA A 214 -8.17 9.35 -16.56
N GLY A 215 -7.51 9.59 -15.43
CA GLY A 215 -8.14 9.57 -14.11
C GLY A 215 -8.43 8.16 -13.58
N LEU A 216 -7.89 7.12 -14.20
CA LEU A 216 -8.09 5.71 -13.83
C LEU A 216 -6.95 5.20 -12.95
N VAL A 217 -7.26 4.29 -12.01
CA VAL A 217 -6.29 3.70 -11.08
C VAL A 217 -5.47 2.59 -11.78
N GLU A 218 -4.95 2.85 -12.96
CA GLU A 218 -4.16 1.93 -13.77
C GLU A 218 -2.72 2.45 -13.94
N ILE A 219 -2.52 3.45 -14.79
CA ILE A 219 -1.21 4.03 -15.08
C ILE A 219 -1.07 5.35 -14.32
N PRO A 220 -0.08 5.49 -13.45
CA PRO A 220 1.00 4.57 -13.08
C PRO A 220 0.73 3.76 -11.80
N CYS A 221 -0.49 3.68 -11.31
CA CYS A 221 -0.84 3.16 -9.99
C CYS A 221 -0.34 1.74 -9.77
N VAL A 222 -0.50 0.84 -10.76
CA VAL A 222 0.00 -0.54 -10.70
C VAL A 222 1.49 -0.56 -10.35
N MET A 223 2.32 0.20 -11.08
CA MET A 223 3.77 0.19 -10.88
C MET A 223 4.21 0.93 -9.61
N ARG A 224 3.41 1.87 -9.11
CA ARG A 224 3.68 2.54 -7.82
C ARG A 224 3.48 1.62 -6.63
N ASN A 225 2.56 0.68 -6.71
CA ASN A 225 2.44 -0.35 -5.67
C ASN A 225 3.66 -1.27 -5.60
N ALA A 226 4.28 -1.57 -6.73
CA ALA A 226 5.55 -2.30 -6.79
C ALA A 226 6.65 -1.57 -5.98
N ILE A 227 6.81 -0.26 -6.22
CA ILE A 227 7.77 0.56 -5.46
C ILE A 227 7.37 0.63 -3.99
N GLY A 228 6.08 0.76 -3.69
CA GLY A 228 5.57 0.81 -2.32
C GLY A 228 5.93 -0.44 -1.51
N SER A 229 5.74 -1.65 -2.08
CA SER A 229 6.09 -2.90 -1.41
C SER A 229 7.60 -3.07 -1.23
N GLY A 230 8.40 -2.71 -2.23
CA GLY A 230 9.87 -2.73 -2.14
C GLY A 230 10.39 -1.75 -1.09
N ASN A 231 9.89 -0.52 -1.08
CA ASN A 231 10.26 0.49 -0.09
C ASN A 231 9.87 0.06 1.35
N ALA A 232 8.73 -0.63 1.51
CA ALA A 232 8.31 -1.16 2.81
C ALA A 232 9.34 -2.14 3.37
N LEU A 233 9.76 -3.13 2.56
CA LEU A 233 10.74 -4.14 2.97
C LEU A 233 12.11 -3.53 3.26
N ILE A 234 12.59 -2.63 2.41
CA ILE A 234 13.86 -1.91 2.63
C ILE A 234 13.80 -1.12 3.93
N SER A 235 12.72 -0.38 4.18
CA SER A 235 12.57 0.44 5.39
C SER A 235 12.48 -0.41 6.67
N ALA A 236 11.85 -1.58 6.58
CA ALA A 236 11.81 -2.55 7.68
C ALA A 236 13.21 -3.10 7.98
N ASP A 237 13.95 -3.52 6.96
CA ASP A 237 15.33 -4.02 7.11
C ASP A 237 16.27 -2.96 7.71
N LEU A 238 16.16 -1.71 7.25
CA LEU A 238 16.94 -0.60 7.82
C LEU A 238 16.68 -0.44 9.33
N ALA A 239 15.41 -0.46 9.74
CA ALA A 239 15.05 -0.31 11.15
C ALA A 239 15.44 -1.53 11.99
N LEU A 240 15.26 -2.75 11.47
CA LEU A 240 15.71 -3.99 12.12
C LEU A 240 17.25 -4.05 12.26
N ALA A 241 17.97 -3.44 11.32
CA ALA A 241 19.43 -3.27 11.42
C ALA A 241 19.87 -2.16 12.41
N GLY A 242 18.92 -1.50 13.08
CA GLY A 242 19.19 -0.43 14.05
C GLY A 242 19.38 0.95 13.41
N ILE A 243 18.99 1.14 12.16
CA ILE A 243 19.02 2.46 11.52
C ILE A 243 17.77 3.24 11.93
N GLU A 244 18.00 4.40 12.53
CA GLU A 244 16.96 5.27 13.05
C GLU A 244 16.64 6.42 12.08
N SER A 245 15.37 6.74 11.93
CA SER A 245 14.98 8.04 11.36
C SER A 245 15.41 9.15 12.31
N ARG A 246 16.06 10.19 11.79
CA ARG A 246 16.45 11.37 12.57
C ARG A 246 15.29 12.34 12.79
N ILE A 247 14.25 12.23 11.97
CA ILE A 247 13.02 13.00 12.14
C ILE A 247 11.99 12.06 12.79
N PRO A 248 11.35 12.46 13.89
CA PRO A 248 10.29 11.67 14.53
C PRO A 248 9.15 11.35 13.55
N VAL A 249 8.57 10.17 13.69
CA VAL A 249 7.55 9.67 12.74
C VAL A 249 6.34 10.60 12.62
N ASP A 250 5.88 11.18 13.72
CA ASP A 250 4.73 12.09 13.72
C ASP A 250 5.04 13.39 12.96
N GLU A 251 6.26 13.90 13.06
CA GLU A 251 6.72 15.06 12.27
C GLU A 251 6.83 14.70 10.76
N VAL A 252 7.22 13.46 10.43
CA VAL A 252 7.24 12.98 9.04
C VAL A 252 5.84 12.88 8.46
N ILE A 253 4.85 12.41 9.25
CA ILE A 253 3.44 12.39 8.86
C ILE A 253 2.91 13.81 8.62
N GLU A 254 3.24 14.74 9.52
CA GLU A 254 2.88 16.15 9.36
C GLU A 254 3.53 16.78 8.11
N ALA A 255 4.79 16.43 7.85
CA ALA A 255 5.48 16.88 6.64
C ALA A 255 4.81 16.34 5.36
N MET A 256 4.38 15.08 5.37
CA MET A 256 3.64 14.48 4.26
C MET A 256 2.32 15.22 4.00
N ASP A 257 1.55 15.55 5.03
CA ASP A 257 0.32 16.34 4.90
C ASP A 257 0.59 17.71 4.30
N LYS A 258 1.60 18.43 4.83
CA LYS A 258 1.99 19.77 4.31
C LYS A 258 2.45 19.70 2.85
N VAL A 259 3.27 18.73 2.49
CA VAL A 259 3.71 18.51 1.09
C VAL A 259 2.50 18.25 0.20
N GLY A 260 1.60 17.36 0.61
CA GLY A 260 0.38 17.05 -0.14
C GLY A 260 -0.50 18.25 -0.39
N ARG A 261 -0.77 19.06 0.64
CA ARG A 261 -1.56 20.30 0.53
C ARG A 261 -0.92 21.33 -0.42
N ASN A 262 0.41 21.34 -0.52
CA ASN A 262 1.15 22.24 -1.40
C ASN A 262 1.29 21.72 -2.84
N LEU A 263 0.91 20.48 -3.14
CA LEU A 263 0.89 19.99 -4.52
C LEU A 263 -0.15 20.77 -5.34
N PRO A 264 0.18 21.17 -6.58
CA PRO A 264 -0.80 21.75 -7.50
C PRO A 264 -2.00 20.82 -7.70
N ALA A 265 -3.18 21.37 -7.88
CA ALA A 265 -4.40 20.58 -8.14
C ALA A 265 -4.25 19.63 -9.34
N SER A 266 -3.47 20.01 -10.36
CA SER A 266 -3.19 19.14 -11.51
C SER A 266 -2.40 17.86 -11.18
N LEU A 267 -1.81 17.78 -9.98
CA LEU A 267 -1.02 16.63 -9.50
C LEU A 267 -1.68 15.89 -8.33
N ARG A 268 -2.98 16.13 -8.12
CA ARG A 268 -3.79 15.50 -7.07
C ARG A 268 -5.01 14.78 -7.66
N GLU A 269 -4.75 13.68 -8.38
CA GLU A 269 -5.77 12.75 -8.92
C GLU A 269 -6.76 13.38 -9.92
N THR A 270 -6.44 14.53 -10.49
CA THR A 270 -7.33 15.23 -11.42
C THR A 270 -7.20 14.71 -12.86
N GLY A 271 -6.17 13.92 -13.16
CA GLY A 271 -5.87 13.48 -14.53
C GLY A 271 -5.51 14.64 -15.49
N LEU A 272 -5.03 15.77 -14.95
CA LEU A 272 -4.71 16.98 -15.73
C LEU A 272 -3.21 17.24 -15.90
N GLY A 273 -2.37 16.73 -14.99
CA GLY A 273 -0.93 17.00 -14.99
C GLY A 273 -0.10 15.72 -14.84
N GLY A 274 1.21 15.89 -14.70
CA GLY A 274 2.12 14.76 -14.60
C GLY A 274 2.04 13.85 -15.83
N LEU A 275 2.01 12.53 -15.63
CA LEU A 275 1.90 11.55 -16.72
C LEU A 275 0.59 11.69 -17.50
N ALA A 276 -0.52 12.00 -16.82
CA ALA A 276 -1.82 12.21 -17.45
C ALA A 276 -1.80 13.37 -18.44
N GLY A 277 -1.02 14.43 -18.17
CA GLY A 277 -0.90 15.63 -19.01
C GLY A 277 0.11 15.48 -20.17
N THR A 278 0.76 14.31 -20.32
CA THR A 278 1.65 14.07 -21.47
C THR A 278 0.86 13.87 -22.77
N PRO A 279 1.44 14.14 -23.95
CA PRO A 279 0.76 13.89 -25.22
C PRO A 279 0.22 12.45 -25.33
N THR A 280 0.96 11.45 -24.82
CA THR A 280 0.53 10.05 -24.80
C THR A 280 -0.60 9.83 -23.81
N GLY A 281 -0.52 10.40 -22.60
CA GLY A 281 -1.58 10.31 -21.59
C GLY A 281 -2.91 10.87 -22.10
N GLU A 282 -2.87 12.03 -22.74
CA GLU A 282 -4.03 12.63 -23.38
C GLU A 282 -4.57 11.80 -24.56
N ALA A 283 -3.69 11.17 -25.34
CA ALA A 283 -4.12 10.26 -26.40
C ALA A 283 -4.81 9.01 -25.88
N ILE A 284 -4.30 8.42 -24.79
CA ILE A 284 -4.93 7.29 -24.08
C ILE A 284 -6.32 7.69 -23.57
N LYS A 285 -6.42 8.85 -22.90
CA LYS A 285 -7.70 9.37 -22.41
C LYS A 285 -8.74 9.51 -23.52
N ARG A 286 -8.34 10.09 -24.66
CA ARG A 286 -9.23 10.19 -25.83
C ARG A 286 -9.64 8.83 -26.38
N LYS A 287 -8.75 7.85 -26.36
CA LYS A 287 -9.07 6.49 -26.85
C LYS A 287 -10.07 5.77 -25.93
N ILE A 288 -9.97 5.99 -24.61
CA ILE A 288 -10.86 5.36 -23.63
C ILE A 288 -12.25 6.02 -23.63
N PHE A 289 -12.31 7.36 -23.59
CA PHE A 289 -13.55 8.10 -23.38
C PHE A 289 -14.12 8.78 -24.63
N GLY A 290 -13.38 8.78 -25.73
CA GLY A 290 -13.73 9.60 -26.91
C GLY A 290 -13.32 11.06 -26.76
N THR A 291 -13.68 11.88 -27.75
CA THR A 291 -13.49 13.32 -27.69
C THR A 291 -14.67 13.98 -26.95
N ALA A 292 -14.49 15.24 -26.50
CA ALA A 292 -15.59 15.99 -25.91
C ALA A 292 -16.82 16.10 -26.86
N GLU A 293 -16.57 16.10 -28.17
CA GLU A 293 -17.62 16.11 -29.19
C GLU A 293 -18.37 14.77 -29.27
N ASP A 294 -17.68 13.65 -29.04
CA ASP A 294 -18.28 12.31 -29.00
C ASP A 294 -19.17 12.11 -27.77
N MET A 295 -18.75 12.68 -26.62
CA MET A 295 -19.52 12.61 -25.37
C MET A 295 -20.83 13.43 -25.47
N VAL A 296 -20.83 14.54 -26.20
CA VAL A 296 -22.03 15.37 -26.40
C VAL A 296 -23.04 14.71 -27.38
N LYS A 297 -22.56 13.88 -28.32
CA LYS A 297 -23.45 13.20 -29.29
C LYS A 297 -24.15 11.95 -28.74
N ASN A 298 -23.67 11.41 -27.61
CA ASN A 298 -24.21 10.19 -26.99
C ASN A 298 -25.13 10.46 -25.78
N ASN A 299 -25.37 11.74 -25.44
CA ASN A 299 -26.39 12.20 -24.50
C ASN A 299 -27.55 12.87 -25.24
#